data_6da64665aece18beaf4b6dddd15d9aac
#
_entry.id   6da64665aece18beaf4b6dddd15d9aac
#
_cell.length_a   1.000
_cell.length_b   1.000
_cell.length_c   1.000
_cell.angle_alpha   90.00
_cell.angle_beta   90.00
_cell.angle_gamma   90.00
#
_symmetry.space_group_name_H-M   'P 1'
#
loop_
_entity.id
_entity.type
_entity.pdbx_description
1 polymer ?
#
loop_
_entity_poly.entity_id
_entity_poly.type
_entity_poly.pdbx_seq_one_letter_code
_entity_poly.pdbx_strand_id
1 'polypeptide(L)'
;MITTGGTIASQEGEDGLEPKTTGQQMLDLIPELQGLCEIDCVDLLNLDSTNMQPEEWAVMAKAAFEGMKNHDGIVITHGTDTLDETAYFLTLTLNTPKPVV
;
A
#
# COMPACT_ATOMS: atom_id res chain seq x y z
N MET A 1 -0.29 7.26 -2.59
CA MET A 1 -0.34 5.77 -2.60
C MET A 1 0.72 5.24 -1.65
N ILE A 2 0.39 4.24 -0.84
CA ILE A 2 1.31 3.55 0.07
C ILE A 2 1.48 2.12 -0.43
N THR A 3 2.71 1.64 -0.61
CA THR A 3 2.96 0.26 -1.02
C THR A 3 3.50 -0.57 0.13
N THR A 4 3.08 -1.84 0.19
CA THR A 4 3.50 -2.76 1.26
C THR A 4 4.14 -4.03 0.74
N GLY A 5 4.25 -4.20 -0.58
CA GLY A 5 4.73 -5.42 -1.24
C GLY A 5 3.58 -6.29 -1.75
N GLY A 6 3.72 -7.59 -1.65
CA GLY A 6 2.78 -8.58 -2.17
C GLY A 6 2.99 -8.92 -3.63
N THR A 7 2.16 -9.83 -4.17
CA THR A 7 2.32 -10.37 -5.53
C THR A 7 2.25 -9.29 -6.62
N ILE A 8 1.46 -8.25 -6.41
CA ILE A 8 1.34 -7.14 -7.37
C ILE A 8 2.66 -6.38 -7.56
N ALA A 9 3.50 -6.36 -6.52
CA ALA A 9 4.82 -5.73 -6.53
C ALA A 9 5.96 -6.73 -6.82
N SER A 10 5.66 -7.98 -7.15
CA SER A 10 6.63 -9.04 -7.33
C SER A 10 7.07 -9.18 -8.78
N GLN A 11 8.35 -9.48 -8.99
CA GLN A 11 8.93 -9.81 -10.30
C GLN A 11 9.63 -11.17 -10.22
N GLU A 12 9.77 -11.85 -11.36
CA GLU A 12 10.56 -13.08 -11.42
C GLU A 12 12.03 -12.77 -11.15
N GLY A 13 12.58 -13.40 -10.13
CA GLY A 13 13.99 -13.38 -9.76
C GLY A 13 14.62 -14.77 -9.90
N GLU A 14 15.89 -14.90 -9.61
CA GLU A 14 16.63 -16.17 -9.71
C GLU A 14 16.08 -17.25 -8.75
N ASP A 15 15.51 -16.85 -7.61
CA ASP A 15 14.95 -17.73 -6.57
C ASP A 15 13.41 -17.73 -6.51
N GLY A 16 12.73 -17.19 -7.53
CA GLY A 16 11.26 -17.09 -7.58
C GLY A 16 10.75 -15.66 -7.62
N LEU A 17 9.48 -15.43 -7.21
CA LEU A 17 8.89 -14.10 -7.17
C LEU A 17 9.49 -13.28 -6.01
N GLU A 18 10.16 -12.18 -6.35
CA GLU A 18 10.68 -11.23 -5.38
C GLU A 18 9.93 -9.91 -5.47
N PRO A 19 9.55 -9.29 -4.33
CA PRO A 19 8.91 -7.99 -4.33
C PRO A 19 9.94 -6.91 -4.70
N LYS A 20 9.92 -6.43 -5.93
CA LYS A 20 10.90 -5.45 -6.47
C LYS A 20 10.30 -4.21 -7.11
N THR A 21 8.98 -4.22 -7.36
CA THR A 21 8.32 -3.12 -8.07
C THR A 21 7.97 -1.99 -7.10
N THR A 22 8.50 -0.80 -7.35
CA THR A 22 8.17 0.40 -6.57
C THR A 22 6.78 0.92 -6.91
N GLY A 23 6.20 1.74 -6.02
CA GLY A 23 4.92 2.41 -6.27
C GLY A 23 4.94 3.25 -7.55
N GLN A 24 6.03 3.95 -7.82
CA GLN A 24 6.17 4.73 -9.06
C GLN A 24 6.15 3.83 -10.30
N GLN A 25 6.87 2.72 -10.28
CA GLN A 25 6.87 1.76 -11.39
C GLN A 25 5.47 1.16 -11.63
N MET A 26 4.69 0.91 -10.56
CA MET A 26 3.30 0.47 -10.70
C MET A 26 2.42 1.55 -11.35
N LEU A 27 2.59 2.82 -10.98
CA LEU A 27 1.85 3.93 -11.58
C LEU A 27 2.20 4.13 -13.05
N ASP A 28 3.45 3.93 -13.43
CA ASP A 28 3.91 4.06 -14.81
C ASP A 28 3.25 3.05 -15.76
N LEU A 29 2.73 1.93 -15.21
CA LEU A 29 1.96 0.95 -15.96
C LEU A 29 0.51 1.36 -16.23
N ILE A 30 0.03 2.44 -15.60
CA ILE A 30 -1.36 2.91 -15.70
C ILE A 30 -1.38 4.38 -16.12
N PRO A 31 -1.01 4.68 -17.39
CA PRO A 31 -0.92 6.07 -17.85
C PRO A 31 -2.25 6.82 -17.79
N GLU A 32 -3.38 6.11 -17.75
CA GLU A 32 -4.71 6.68 -17.63
C GLU A 32 -4.93 7.46 -16.33
N LEU A 33 -4.16 7.15 -15.28
CA LEU A 33 -4.19 7.89 -14.02
C LEU A 33 -3.58 9.29 -14.14
N GLN A 34 -2.70 9.49 -15.14
CA GLN A 34 -2.10 10.79 -15.40
C GLN A 34 -3.19 11.78 -15.83
N GLY A 35 -3.34 12.85 -15.07
CA GLY A 35 -4.35 13.89 -15.35
C GLY A 35 -5.69 13.68 -14.62
N LEU A 36 -5.90 12.54 -13.96
CA LEU A 36 -7.07 12.35 -13.09
C LEU A 36 -6.82 12.87 -11.67
N CYS A 37 -5.62 12.67 -11.15
CA CYS A 37 -5.23 13.13 -9.82
C CYS A 37 -3.69 13.20 -9.71
N GLU A 38 -3.23 13.94 -8.72
CA GLU A 38 -1.82 13.94 -8.30
C GLU A 38 -1.61 12.80 -7.31
N ILE A 39 -0.61 11.96 -7.54
CA ILE A 39 -0.33 10.79 -6.71
C ILE A 39 1.09 10.86 -6.18
N ASP A 40 1.20 11.00 -4.86
CA ASP A 40 2.46 10.79 -4.14
C ASP A 40 2.59 9.32 -3.72
N CYS A 41 3.76 8.74 -3.95
CA CYS A 41 4.06 7.35 -3.58
C CYS A 41 4.96 7.26 -2.36
N VAL A 42 4.62 6.32 -1.47
CA VAL A 42 5.45 5.94 -0.33
C VAL A 42 5.63 4.43 -0.36
N ASP A 43 6.84 3.98 -0.68
CA ASP A 43 7.23 2.57 -0.57
C ASP A 43 7.52 2.26 0.90
N LEU A 44 6.46 1.92 1.65
CA LEU A 44 6.50 1.80 3.10
C LEU A 44 7.09 0.47 3.56
N LEU A 45 6.62 -0.61 2.96
CA LEU A 45 7.01 -1.98 3.27
C LEU A 45 7.24 -2.74 1.97
N ASN A 46 7.98 -3.84 2.08
CA ASN A 46 8.25 -4.74 0.98
C ASN A 46 8.17 -6.19 1.48
N LEU A 47 6.96 -6.60 1.86
CA LEU A 47 6.70 -7.88 2.51
C LEU A 47 5.72 -8.73 1.71
N ASP A 48 5.92 -10.03 1.78
CA ASP A 48 4.84 -10.97 1.53
C ASP A 48 3.79 -10.82 2.63
N SER A 49 2.52 -10.77 2.27
CA SER A 49 1.43 -10.54 3.24
C SER A 49 1.31 -11.66 4.29
N THR A 50 1.80 -12.86 4.00
CA THR A 50 1.90 -13.95 4.98
C THR A 50 2.82 -13.63 6.16
N ASN A 51 3.75 -12.71 5.97
CA ASN A 51 4.71 -12.25 6.99
C ASN A 51 4.25 -10.97 7.72
N MET A 52 3.04 -10.49 7.43
CA MET A 52 2.48 -9.30 8.08
C MET A 52 2.18 -9.58 9.55
N GLN A 53 2.65 -8.72 10.43
CA GLN A 53 2.46 -8.79 11.87
C GLN A 53 1.76 -7.51 12.37
N PRO A 54 1.25 -7.46 13.61
CA PRO A 54 0.60 -6.28 14.16
C PRO A 54 1.45 -5.00 14.12
N GLU A 55 2.77 -5.14 14.19
CA GLU A 55 3.72 -4.03 14.10
C GLU A 55 3.66 -3.34 12.74
N GLU A 56 3.57 -4.11 11.66
CA GLU A 56 3.44 -3.57 10.30
C GLU A 56 2.09 -2.87 10.11
N TRP A 57 1.01 -3.40 10.70
CA TRP A 57 -0.29 -2.72 10.69
C TRP A 57 -0.24 -1.36 11.39
N ALA A 58 0.47 -1.26 12.51
CA ALA A 58 0.66 0.01 13.21
C ALA A 58 1.46 1.01 12.36
N VAL A 59 2.48 0.54 11.65
CA VAL A 59 3.27 1.37 10.73
C VAL A 59 2.41 1.87 9.57
N MET A 60 1.58 1.00 8.98
CA MET A 60 0.65 1.38 7.91
C MET A 60 -0.40 2.40 8.39
N ALA A 61 -1.01 2.16 9.56
CA ALA A 61 -1.97 3.09 10.14
C ALA A 61 -1.37 4.47 10.35
N LYS A 62 -0.14 4.53 10.87
CA LYS A 62 0.59 5.80 11.06
C LYS A 62 0.85 6.49 9.74
N ALA A 63 1.34 5.77 8.73
CA ALA A 63 1.62 6.34 7.42
C ALA A 63 0.34 6.87 6.75
N ALA A 64 -0.77 6.12 6.83
CA ALA A 64 -2.06 6.56 6.32
C ALA A 64 -2.56 7.81 7.06
N PHE A 65 -2.48 7.84 8.39
CA PHE A 65 -2.87 8.99 9.19
C PHE A 65 -2.08 10.25 8.83
N GLU A 66 -0.76 10.14 8.68
CA GLU A 66 0.07 11.27 8.27
C GLU A 66 -0.25 11.72 6.83
N GLY A 67 -0.42 10.76 5.91
CA GLY A 67 -0.79 11.06 4.52
C GLY A 67 -2.12 11.79 4.39
N MET A 68 -3.11 11.47 5.23
CA MET A 68 -4.43 12.13 5.21
C MET A 68 -4.38 13.62 5.56
N LYS A 69 -3.32 14.11 6.19
CA LYS A 69 -3.19 15.54 6.52
C LYS A 69 -3.09 16.41 5.27
N ASN A 70 -2.46 15.88 4.22
CA ASN A 70 -2.12 16.64 3.00
C ASN A 70 -2.77 16.09 1.72
N HIS A 71 -3.50 14.96 1.80
CA HIS A 71 -4.10 14.30 0.64
C HIS A 71 -5.62 14.12 0.83
N ASP A 72 -6.34 14.00 -0.27
CA ASP A 72 -7.80 13.83 -0.27
C ASP A 72 -8.21 12.37 -0.01
N GLY A 73 -7.30 11.43 -0.19
CA GLY A 73 -7.53 10.01 0.07
C GLY A 73 -6.22 9.22 0.07
N ILE A 74 -6.29 7.99 0.53
CA ILE A 74 -5.15 7.06 0.61
C ILE A 74 -5.52 5.78 -0.15
N VAL A 75 -4.59 5.30 -0.97
CA VAL A 75 -4.64 3.95 -1.56
C VAL A 75 -3.47 3.14 -1.00
N ILE A 76 -3.73 1.94 -0.54
CA ILE A 76 -2.73 1.02 0.00
C ILE A 76 -2.69 -0.24 -0.86
N THR A 77 -1.56 -0.52 -1.51
CA THR A 77 -1.39 -1.80 -2.20
C THR A 77 -0.90 -2.85 -1.23
N HIS A 78 -1.51 -4.03 -1.28
CA HIS A 78 -1.28 -5.09 -0.30
C HIS A 78 -1.37 -6.47 -0.93
N GLY A 79 -0.66 -7.44 -0.40
CA GLY A 79 -0.83 -8.85 -0.76
C GLY A 79 -2.17 -9.40 -0.25
N THR A 80 -2.69 -10.42 -0.94
CA THR A 80 -4.07 -10.89 -0.71
C THR A 80 -4.25 -11.79 0.52
N ASP A 81 -3.18 -12.40 1.04
CA ASP A 81 -3.30 -13.42 2.10
C ASP A 81 -3.83 -12.87 3.44
N THR A 82 -3.48 -11.64 3.78
CA THR A 82 -3.89 -10.97 5.03
C THR A 82 -4.52 -9.60 4.79
N LEU A 83 -5.05 -9.37 3.60
CA LEU A 83 -5.65 -8.08 3.23
C LEU A 83 -6.85 -7.73 4.09
N ASP A 84 -7.68 -8.70 4.41
CA ASP A 84 -8.88 -8.54 5.22
C ASP A 84 -8.56 -8.17 6.67
N GLU A 85 -7.53 -8.78 7.28
CA GLU A 85 -7.07 -8.42 8.63
C GLU A 85 -6.52 -6.98 8.65
N THR A 86 -5.70 -6.64 7.66
CA THR A 86 -5.15 -5.29 7.54
C THR A 86 -6.27 -4.25 7.35
N ALA A 87 -7.22 -4.51 6.45
CA ALA A 87 -8.35 -3.61 6.21
C ALA A 87 -9.20 -3.43 7.47
N TYR A 88 -9.44 -4.51 8.21
CA TYR A 88 -10.19 -4.46 9.47
C TYR A 88 -9.44 -3.65 10.54
N PHE A 89 -8.13 -3.88 10.69
CA PHE A 89 -7.30 -3.10 11.61
C PHE A 89 -7.35 -1.59 11.30
N LEU A 90 -7.20 -1.23 10.02
CA LEU A 90 -7.27 0.16 9.59
C LEU A 90 -8.66 0.77 9.82
N THR A 91 -9.72 0.00 9.60
CA THR A 91 -11.10 0.43 9.89
C THR A 91 -11.30 0.77 11.37
N LEU A 92 -10.71 -0.02 12.28
CA LEU A 92 -10.82 0.20 13.72
C LEU A 92 -9.94 1.38 14.22
N THR A 93 -8.83 1.66 13.55
CA THR A 93 -7.82 2.61 14.04
C THR A 93 -7.86 3.97 13.37
N LEU A 94 -8.31 4.05 12.10
CA LEU A 94 -8.41 5.29 11.36
C LEU A 94 -9.81 5.87 11.47
N ASN A 95 -9.94 6.99 12.17
CA ASN A 95 -11.18 7.76 12.22
C ASN A 95 -11.05 8.96 11.28
N THR A 96 -11.50 8.80 10.05
CA THR A 96 -11.37 9.82 9.01
C THR A 96 -12.57 9.83 8.08
N PRO A 97 -13.01 11.02 7.60
CA PRO A 97 -14.01 11.12 6.53
C PRO A 97 -13.38 10.91 5.13
N LYS A 98 -12.05 10.88 5.02
CA LYS A 98 -11.36 10.69 3.75
C LYS A 98 -11.30 9.20 3.39
N PRO A 99 -11.42 8.83 2.10
CA PRO A 99 -11.35 7.44 1.68
C PRO A 99 -9.95 6.85 1.92
N VAL A 100 -9.94 5.63 2.44
CA VAL A 100 -8.77 4.75 2.52
C VAL A 100 -9.15 3.43 1.86
N VAL A 101 -8.47 3.08 0.76
CA VAL A 101 -8.78 1.94 -0.12
C VAL A 101 -7.57 1.03 -0.25
#